data_05434da79e55183f15c206ef119c699d
#
_entry.id   05434da79e55183f15c206ef119c699d
#
_cell.length_a   1.000
_cell.length_b   1.000
_cell.length_c   1.000
_cell.angle_alpha   90.00
_cell.angle_beta   90.00
_cell.angle_gamma   90.00
#
_symmetry.space_group_name_H-M   'P 1'
#
loop_
_entity.id
_entity.type
_entity.pdbx_description
1 polymer ?
#
loop_
_entity_poly.entity_id
_entity_poly.type
_entity_poly.pdbx_seq_one_letter_code
_entity_poly.pdbx_strand_id
1 'polypeptide(L)'
;MTDHTMKKNLASIPHSIWHADDIKRAEREAADSLGLTLYELMLRAGEATFKVTCDAYPDSRHWLVLCGHGNNGGDGYVVARLAKAVGINVTLLAQESDKPLPEEAQQARDAWLNAGGVIHAPDIIWPEKVDVIIDGLLGTGLQHAPRAPLAALIELANSHPAPVVAIDIPSGLLAQTGATPGAVMRAAHTVTFIALKPGLLTGKARDVTGHLHFNALGLETWLAGQEVPVQRFDASQLAHWLTPRRPTSHKGSHGRLVIIGGDHGTAGAIRMAGEAALRAGAGLVKVLTRSENIAPILTARPELMVDTLTPHALEENLEWADVVVIGPGLGQQEWGKKALQKVENFRKPMLWDADALNLLAINPDKRHNRVITPHPGEAARLLGCSIAEIENDRLLSAQRLVKRYGGVVVLKGAGTVVASEQNALGIIDAGNAGMASGGMGDVLSGIIGALLGQKLTPYDAACAGCVAHGAAADVLAARFGTRGMLATDLFTTLQRIVNPDVIDVYHDESSNSAT
;
A
#
# COMPACT_ATOMS: atom_id res chain seq x y z
N MET A 1 -16.06 4.35 -27.75
CA MET A 1 -15.40 5.66 -27.55
C MET A 1 -15.35 5.88 -26.06
N THR A 2 -14.22 5.61 -25.40
CA THR A 2 -13.85 6.09 -24.04
C THR A 2 -12.91 5.10 -23.33
N ASP A 3 -11.72 4.88 -23.84
CA ASP A 3 -10.72 4.22 -22.99
C ASP A 3 -9.25 4.60 -23.29
N HIS A 4 -9.04 5.52 -24.23
CA HIS A 4 -7.68 5.95 -24.60
C HIS A 4 -7.24 7.28 -23.98
N THR A 5 -8.14 7.99 -23.24
CA THR A 5 -7.85 9.31 -22.67
C THR A 5 -7.44 9.28 -21.20
N MET A 6 -7.61 8.15 -20.49
CA MET A 6 -7.22 8.05 -19.07
C MET A 6 -5.76 7.66 -18.82
N LYS A 7 -4.97 7.31 -19.83
CA LYS A 7 -3.53 6.98 -19.67
C LYS A 7 -2.57 8.15 -19.86
N LYS A 8 -3.06 9.36 -20.10
CA LYS A 8 -2.20 10.56 -20.21
C LYS A 8 -2.29 11.38 -18.93
N ASN A 9 -1.18 11.43 -18.20
CA ASN A 9 -0.84 12.38 -17.11
C ASN A 9 -1.34 12.08 -15.68
N LEU A 10 -1.30 10.85 -15.21
CA LEU A 10 -0.95 10.67 -13.80
C LEU A 10 0.58 10.79 -13.74
N ALA A 11 1.10 11.94 -13.32
CA ALA A 11 2.49 12.06 -12.94
C ALA A 11 2.73 10.94 -11.92
N SER A 12 3.67 10.03 -12.19
CA SER A 12 3.92 8.89 -11.32
C SER A 12 4.30 9.43 -9.94
N ILE A 13 3.56 9.05 -8.92
CA ILE A 13 3.93 9.41 -7.55
C ILE A 13 5.27 8.76 -7.21
N PRO A 14 6.14 9.43 -6.44
CA PRO A 14 7.49 8.94 -6.18
C PRO A 14 7.51 7.62 -5.39
N HIS A 15 8.63 6.90 -5.49
CA HIS A 15 8.86 5.69 -4.72
C HIS A 15 9.43 5.96 -3.32
N SER A 16 9.94 7.16 -3.07
CA SER A 16 10.47 7.59 -1.78
C SER A 16 9.36 8.07 -0.85
N ILE A 17 9.38 7.58 0.38
CA ILE A 17 8.45 7.95 1.45
C ILE A 17 9.27 8.44 2.64
N TRP A 18 8.84 9.54 3.26
CA TRP A 18 9.52 10.15 4.38
C TRP A 18 8.64 10.14 5.62
N HIS A 19 9.24 9.97 6.79
CA HIS A 19 8.54 10.17 8.05
C HIS A 19 8.02 11.61 8.14
N ALA A 20 6.79 11.77 8.61
CA ALA A 20 6.15 13.09 8.64
C ALA A 20 6.94 14.16 9.40
N ASP A 21 7.62 13.75 10.48
CA ASP A 21 8.46 14.68 11.27
C ASP A 21 9.73 15.10 10.53
N ASP A 22 10.29 14.23 9.69
CA ASP A 22 11.49 14.55 8.89
C ASP A 22 11.19 15.51 7.74
N ILE A 23 9.95 15.49 7.22
CA ILE A 23 9.56 16.37 6.10
C ILE A 23 9.64 17.84 6.49
N LYS A 24 9.18 18.21 7.69
CA LYS A 24 9.27 19.62 8.15
C LYS A 24 10.69 20.12 8.27
N ARG A 25 11.62 19.24 8.68
CA ARG A 25 13.04 19.56 8.72
C ARG A 25 13.60 19.69 7.30
N ALA A 26 13.31 18.71 6.45
CA ALA A 26 13.75 18.69 5.06
C ALA A 26 13.24 19.91 4.27
N GLU A 27 12.00 20.34 4.50
CA GLU A 27 11.43 21.55 3.89
C GLU A 27 12.26 22.79 4.18
N ARG A 28 12.64 23.01 5.44
CA ARG A 28 13.47 24.15 5.85
C ARG A 28 14.88 24.07 5.27
N GLU A 29 15.54 22.93 5.43
CA GLU A 29 16.90 22.69 4.93
C GLU A 29 16.98 22.83 3.41
N ALA A 30 15.98 22.33 2.68
CA ALA A 30 15.90 22.44 1.23
C ALA A 30 15.63 23.89 0.80
N ALA A 31 14.70 24.59 1.46
CA ALA A 31 14.41 25.99 1.20
C ALA A 31 15.66 26.86 1.40
N ASP A 32 16.33 26.72 2.54
CA ASP A 32 17.57 27.45 2.85
C ASP A 32 18.66 27.16 1.81
N SER A 33 18.84 25.90 1.44
CA SER A 33 19.82 25.47 0.42
C SER A 33 19.58 26.06 -0.97
N LEU A 34 18.32 26.27 -1.32
CA LEU A 34 17.90 26.79 -2.63
C LEU A 34 17.60 28.28 -2.64
N GLY A 35 17.76 28.96 -1.50
CA GLY A 35 17.46 30.40 -1.35
C GLY A 35 15.96 30.71 -1.49
N LEU A 36 15.09 29.79 -1.11
CA LEU A 36 13.63 29.93 -1.12
C LEU A 36 13.12 30.28 0.28
N THR A 37 12.05 31.06 0.33
CA THR A 37 11.30 31.28 1.56
C THR A 37 10.24 30.17 1.74
N LEU A 38 9.84 29.89 2.97
CA LEU A 38 8.75 28.96 3.25
C LEU A 38 7.42 29.45 2.66
N TYR A 39 7.23 30.77 2.57
CA TYR A 39 6.06 31.35 1.91
C TYR A 39 6.04 31.07 0.39
N GLU A 40 7.18 31.07 -0.29
CA GLU A 40 7.26 30.66 -1.70
C GLU A 40 6.87 29.20 -1.89
N LEU A 41 7.27 28.31 -0.97
CA LEU A 41 6.82 26.91 -0.99
C LEU A 41 5.31 26.80 -0.77
N MET A 42 4.74 27.57 0.15
CA MET A 42 3.29 27.66 0.38
C MET A 42 2.54 28.14 -0.88
N LEU A 43 3.06 29.12 -1.59
CA LEU A 43 2.47 29.58 -2.86
C LEU A 43 2.45 28.45 -3.91
N ARG A 44 3.55 27.69 -4.02
CA ARG A 44 3.62 26.53 -4.94
C ARG A 44 2.67 25.41 -4.54
N ALA A 45 2.49 25.14 -3.25
CA ALA A 45 1.56 24.15 -2.74
C ALA A 45 0.09 24.52 -3.06
N GLY A 46 -0.27 25.78 -2.78
CA GLY A 46 -1.58 26.31 -3.13
C GLY A 46 -1.83 26.30 -4.65
N GLU A 47 -0.84 26.66 -5.48
CA GLU A 47 -0.94 26.61 -6.93
C GLU A 47 -1.14 25.17 -7.45
N ALA A 48 -0.38 24.21 -6.91
CA ALA A 48 -0.53 22.78 -7.27
C ALA A 48 -1.93 22.28 -6.94
N THR A 49 -2.45 22.61 -5.74
CA THR A 49 -3.82 22.22 -5.35
C THR A 49 -4.87 22.90 -6.24
N PHE A 50 -4.72 24.19 -6.50
CA PHE A 50 -5.62 24.93 -7.38
C PHE A 50 -5.67 24.29 -8.77
N LYS A 51 -4.52 23.98 -9.36
CA LYS A 51 -4.42 23.34 -10.68
C LYS A 51 -5.11 21.97 -10.70
N VAL A 52 -4.82 21.09 -9.74
CA VAL A 52 -5.48 19.78 -9.64
C VAL A 52 -6.99 19.92 -9.53
N THR A 53 -7.46 20.89 -8.73
CA THR A 53 -8.89 21.12 -8.55
C THR A 53 -9.56 21.62 -9.85
N CYS A 54 -8.94 22.54 -10.58
CA CYS A 54 -9.44 23.00 -11.88
C CYS A 54 -9.45 21.88 -12.93
N ASP A 55 -8.41 21.04 -12.96
CA ASP A 55 -8.31 19.94 -13.91
C ASP A 55 -9.36 18.85 -13.62
N ALA A 56 -9.64 18.58 -12.32
CA ALA A 56 -10.63 17.59 -11.92
C ALA A 56 -12.09 18.10 -12.05
N TYR A 57 -12.30 19.40 -11.84
CA TYR A 57 -13.63 20.03 -11.82
C TYR A 57 -13.67 21.31 -12.66
N PRO A 58 -13.49 21.22 -13.98
CA PRO A 58 -13.34 22.39 -14.86
C PRO A 58 -14.58 23.29 -14.92
N ASP A 59 -15.76 22.73 -14.64
CA ASP A 59 -17.03 23.46 -14.68
C ASP A 59 -17.46 24.04 -13.32
N SER A 60 -16.65 23.83 -12.27
CA SER A 60 -16.96 24.33 -10.93
C SER A 60 -16.94 25.87 -10.88
N ARG A 61 -17.90 26.46 -10.20
CA ARG A 61 -18.09 27.92 -10.10
C ARG A 61 -18.11 28.44 -8.68
N HIS A 62 -18.29 27.57 -7.68
CA HIS A 62 -18.32 27.95 -6.29
C HIS A 62 -17.54 26.95 -5.43
N TRP A 63 -16.46 27.41 -4.81
CA TRP A 63 -15.64 26.62 -3.90
C TRP A 63 -15.85 27.03 -2.45
N LEU A 64 -15.99 26.05 -1.57
CA LEU A 64 -15.98 26.23 -0.12
C LEU A 64 -14.59 25.84 0.38
N VAL A 65 -13.85 26.80 0.94
CA VAL A 65 -12.49 26.58 1.43
C VAL A 65 -12.50 26.57 2.96
N LEU A 66 -12.05 25.48 3.55
CA LEU A 66 -11.96 25.29 4.99
C LEU A 66 -10.51 25.48 5.44
N CYS A 67 -10.21 26.53 6.18
CA CYS A 67 -8.88 26.86 6.65
C CYS A 67 -8.73 26.60 8.15
N GLY A 68 -7.75 25.79 8.51
CA GLY A 68 -7.31 25.62 9.89
C GLY A 68 -6.33 26.71 10.34
N HIS A 69 -5.84 26.58 11.58
CA HIS A 69 -4.95 27.55 12.21
C HIS A 69 -3.46 27.22 12.03
N GLY A 70 -3.07 26.51 10.98
CA GLY A 70 -1.69 26.11 10.67
C GLY A 70 -1.32 26.40 9.22
N ASN A 71 -0.17 25.91 8.78
CA ASN A 71 0.31 26.09 7.40
C ASN A 71 -0.63 25.46 6.36
N ASN A 72 -1.31 24.37 6.68
CA ASN A 72 -2.33 23.80 5.80
C ASN A 72 -3.49 24.77 5.53
N GLY A 73 -3.90 25.55 6.54
CA GLY A 73 -4.84 26.67 6.36
C GLY A 73 -4.25 27.79 5.50
N GLY A 74 -2.95 28.04 5.63
CA GLY A 74 -2.20 28.98 4.78
C GLY A 74 -2.29 28.61 3.30
N ASP A 75 -2.06 27.34 2.98
CA ASP A 75 -2.24 26.80 1.61
C ASP A 75 -3.69 27.01 1.13
N GLY A 76 -4.68 26.85 2.02
CA GLY A 76 -6.10 27.11 1.74
C GLY A 76 -6.37 28.57 1.36
N TYR A 77 -5.78 29.55 2.03
CA TYR A 77 -5.88 30.97 1.66
C TYR A 77 -5.27 31.25 0.28
N VAL A 78 -4.15 30.58 -0.06
CA VAL A 78 -3.54 30.70 -1.40
C VAL A 78 -4.49 30.15 -2.47
N VAL A 79 -5.06 28.96 -2.26
CA VAL A 79 -6.05 28.33 -3.17
C VAL A 79 -7.25 29.27 -3.37
N ALA A 80 -7.80 29.81 -2.28
CA ALA A 80 -8.94 30.72 -2.32
C ALA A 80 -8.65 31.97 -3.15
N ARG A 81 -7.47 32.58 -2.95
CA ARG A 81 -7.05 33.77 -3.70
C ARG A 81 -6.90 33.50 -5.20
N LEU A 82 -6.30 32.35 -5.57
CA LEU A 82 -6.15 31.93 -6.97
C LEU A 82 -7.51 31.68 -7.62
N ALA A 83 -8.42 30.98 -6.94
CA ALA A 83 -9.75 30.72 -7.42
C ALA A 83 -10.54 32.02 -7.67
N LYS A 84 -10.49 32.96 -6.72
CA LYS A 84 -11.12 34.27 -6.86
C LYS A 84 -10.55 35.05 -8.05
N ALA A 85 -9.24 35.00 -8.26
CA ALA A 85 -8.57 35.72 -9.35
C ALA A 85 -9.02 35.28 -10.76
N VAL A 86 -9.48 34.04 -10.91
CA VAL A 86 -10.03 33.52 -12.17
C VAL A 86 -11.58 33.55 -12.23
N GLY A 87 -12.22 34.22 -11.27
CA GLY A 87 -13.67 34.45 -11.27
C GLY A 87 -14.51 33.32 -10.64
N ILE A 88 -13.89 32.37 -9.93
CA ILE A 88 -14.62 31.37 -9.14
C ILE A 88 -15.10 32.05 -7.84
N ASN A 89 -16.38 31.84 -7.49
CA ASN A 89 -16.91 32.26 -6.20
C ASN A 89 -16.25 31.45 -5.08
N VAL A 90 -15.81 32.13 -4.03
CA VAL A 90 -15.18 31.49 -2.88
C VAL A 90 -15.89 31.88 -1.61
N THR A 91 -16.37 30.88 -0.87
CA THR A 91 -16.74 31.01 0.53
C THR A 91 -15.63 30.42 1.38
N LEU A 92 -14.94 31.23 2.17
CA LEU A 92 -13.84 30.78 3.01
C LEU A 92 -14.26 30.80 4.46
N LEU A 93 -14.12 29.64 5.12
CA LEU A 93 -14.35 29.49 6.56
C LEU A 93 -13.00 29.29 7.25
N ALA A 94 -12.75 30.06 8.30
CA ALA A 94 -11.56 29.86 9.12
C ALA A 94 -11.92 29.87 10.60
N GLN A 95 -11.30 28.96 11.34
CA GLN A 95 -11.46 28.90 12.79
C GLN A 95 -10.63 30.02 13.43
N GLU A 96 -11.26 30.82 14.28
CA GLU A 96 -10.57 31.78 15.13
C GLU A 96 -9.76 31.07 16.22
N SER A 97 -8.62 31.64 16.58
CA SER A 97 -7.76 31.17 17.66
C SER A 97 -7.03 32.34 18.29
N ASP A 98 -6.84 32.29 19.60
CA ASP A 98 -6.08 33.27 20.36
C ASP A 98 -4.55 33.16 20.10
N LYS A 99 -4.10 32.11 19.44
CA LYS A 99 -2.70 31.90 19.06
C LYS A 99 -2.41 32.62 17.73
N PRO A 100 -1.21 33.22 17.55
CA PRO A 100 -0.82 33.76 16.26
C PRO A 100 -0.72 32.64 15.21
N LEU A 101 -1.05 32.95 13.96
CA LEU A 101 -0.78 32.08 12.82
C LEU A 101 0.73 31.91 12.62
N PRO A 102 1.20 30.80 12.03
CA PRO A 102 2.53 30.75 11.45
C PRO A 102 2.74 31.90 10.47
N GLU A 103 3.99 32.37 10.35
CA GLU A 103 4.31 33.58 9.56
C GLU A 103 3.83 33.45 8.10
N GLU A 104 4.08 32.33 7.48
CA GLU A 104 3.68 32.04 6.09
C GLU A 104 2.15 32.02 5.94
N ALA A 105 1.45 31.43 6.89
CA ALA A 105 -0.01 31.38 6.89
C ALA A 105 -0.61 32.77 7.12
N GLN A 106 0.02 33.62 7.95
CA GLN A 106 -0.39 34.99 8.14
C GLN A 106 -0.23 35.79 6.85
N GLN A 107 0.91 35.66 6.15
CA GLN A 107 1.14 36.29 4.85
C GLN A 107 0.07 35.87 3.81
N ALA A 108 -0.26 34.58 3.75
CA ALA A 108 -1.30 34.08 2.84
C ALA A 108 -2.69 34.63 3.18
N ARG A 109 -3.03 34.71 4.48
CA ARG A 109 -4.28 35.29 4.97
C ARG A 109 -4.39 36.79 4.60
N ASP A 110 -3.33 37.54 4.83
CA ASP A 110 -3.29 38.97 4.50
C ASP A 110 -3.41 39.19 2.99
N ALA A 111 -2.75 38.39 2.18
CA ALA A 111 -2.88 38.42 0.72
C ALA A 111 -4.32 38.11 0.25
N TRP A 112 -5.03 37.17 0.91
CA TRP A 112 -6.44 36.90 0.65
C TRP A 112 -7.33 38.13 0.94
N LEU A 113 -7.16 38.76 2.12
CA LEU A 113 -7.91 39.96 2.52
C LEU A 113 -7.61 41.15 1.58
N ASN A 114 -6.35 41.37 1.23
CA ASN A 114 -5.94 42.42 0.30
C ASN A 114 -6.51 42.24 -1.12
N ALA A 115 -6.80 40.98 -1.52
CA ALA A 115 -7.48 40.70 -2.76
C ALA A 115 -9.02 40.86 -2.67
N GLY A 116 -9.51 41.44 -1.57
CA GLY A 116 -10.96 41.63 -1.32
C GLY A 116 -11.66 40.33 -0.95
N GLY A 117 -10.95 39.37 -0.38
CA GLY A 117 -11.51 38.15 0.18
C GLY A 117 -12.18 38.41 1.53
N VAL A 118 -13.18 37.57 1.86
CA VAL A 118 -13.89 37.62 3.15
C VAL A 118 -13.63 36.32 3.89
N ILE A 119 -13.44 36.41 5.20
CA ILE A 119 -13.29 35.26 6.09
C ILE A 119 -14.57 35.15 6.92
N HIS A 120 -15.22 33.99 6.86
CA HIS A 120 -16.40 33.69 7.64
C HIS A 120 -16.06 32.78 8.80
N ALA A 121 -16.82 32.89 9.89
CA ALA A 121 -16.75 31.96 11.00
C ALA A 121 -17.27 30.58 10.58
N PRO A 122 -16.80 29.48 11.21
CA PRO A 122 -17.17 28.12 10.81
C PRO A 122 -18.66 27.78 11.02
N ASP A 123 -19.38 28.51 11.86
CA ASP A 123 -20.76 28.29 12.26
C ASP A 123 -21.79 28.94 11.32
N ILE A 124 -21.38 29.57 10.23
CA ILE A 124 -22.33 30.10 9.24
C ILE A 124 -23.10 28.97 8.56
N ILE A 125 -24.26 29.31 8.05
CA ILE A 125 -25.00 28.44 7.15
C ILE A 125 -24.22 28.34 5.84
N TRP A 126 -23.90 27.12 5.43
CA TRP A 126 -23.16 26.90 4.19
C TRP A 126 -24.00 27.30 2.98
N PRO A 127 -23.36 27.79 1.90
CA PRO A 127 -24.05 28.13 0.67
C PRO A 127 -24.81 26.91 0.12
N GLU A 128 -26.01 27.16 -0.41
CA GLU A 128 -26.87 26.10 -0.93
C GLU A 128 -26.24 25.33 -2.12
N LYS A 129 -25.39 26.02 -2.90
CA LYS A 129 -24.68 25.43 -4.03
C LYS A 129 -23.18 25.59 -3.83
N VAL A 130 -22.52 24.48 -3.55
CA VAL A 130 -21.07 24.35 -3.50
C VAL A 130 -20.66 23.25 -4.47
N ASP A 131 -19.73 23.53 -5.36
CA ASP A 131 -19.28 22.57 -6.38
C ASP A 131 -18.09 21.75 -5.89
N VAL A 132 -17.21 22.35 -5.08
CA VAL A 132 -16.00 21.71 -4.52
C VAL A 132 -15.75 22.24 -3.12
N ILE A 133 -15.33 21.34 -2.22
CA ILE A 133 -14.85 21.68 -0.89
C ILE A 133 -13.33 21.50 -0.88
N ILE A 134 -12.59 22.52 -0.41
CA ILE A 134 -11.14 22.43 -0.22
C ILE A 134 -10.87 22.24 1.28
N ASP A 135 -10.22 21.14 1.62
CA ASP A 135 -9.87 20.78 2.99
C ASP A 135 -8.45 21.24 3.33
N GLY A 136 -8.33 22.37 3.99
CA GLY A 136 -7.12 22.92 4.59
C GLY A 136 -7.19 23.02 6.12
N LEU A 137 -7.99 22.18 6.80
CA LEU A 137 -8.20 22.26 8.24
C LEU A 137 -7.00 21.77 9.04
N LEU A 138 -6.53 20.55 8.77
CA LEU A 138 -5.47 19.88 9.52
C LEU A 138 -4.45 19.26 8.57
N GLY A 139 -3.17 19.46 8.83
CA GLY A 139 -2.06 18.89 8.07
C GLY A 139 -1.33 17.77 8.83
N THR A 140 -0.07 17.55 8.48
CA THR A 140 0.80 16.48 8.99
C THR A 140 1.12 16.57 10.50
N GLY A 141 0.81 17.68 11.14
CA GLY A 141 1.05 17.86 12.58
C GLY A 141 0.04 17.21 13.53
N LEU A 142 -1.00 16.58 12.98
CA LEU A 142 -2.01 15.90 13.79
C LEU A 142 -1.45 14.61 14.41
N GLN A 143 -1.62 14.46 15.72
CA GLN A 143 -1.20 13.25 16.47
C GLN A 143 -2.35 12.54 17.18
N HIS A 144 -3.48 13.21 17.34
CA HIS A 144 -4.65 12.73 18.07
C HIS A 144 -5.94 13.00 17.29
N ALA A 145 -7.08 12.56 17.81
CA ALA A 145 -8.38 12.86 17.23
C ALA A 145 -8.59 14.38 17.07
N PRO A 146 -9.20 14.84 15.96
CA PRO A 146 -9.59 16.23 15.82
C PRO A 146 -10.50 16.68 16.98
N ARG A 147 -10.28 17.90 17.47
CA ARG A 147 -11.11 18.49 18.52
C ARG A 147 -12.53 18.72 18.01
N ALA A 148 -13.51 18.76 18.95
CA ALA A 148 -14.93 18.81 18.65
C ALA A 148 -15.35 19.85 17.57
N PRO A 149 -14.87 21.12 17.57
CA PRO A 149 -15.26 22.07 16.51
C PRO A 149 -14.79 21.65 15.11
N LEU A 150 -13.56 21.12 15.00
CA LEU A 150 -13.02 20.62 13.72
C LEU A 150 -13.67 19.31 13.31
N ALA A 151 -13.91 18.42 14.26
CA ALA A 151 -14.64 17.17 14.01
C ALA A 151 -16.03 17.44 13.42
N ALA A 152 -16.76 18.41 13.95
CA ALA A 152 -18.07 18.80 13.42
C ALA A 152 -18.00 19.34 11.98
N LEU A 153 -16.99 20.13 11.65
CA LEU A 153 -16.76 20.61 10.27
C LEU A 153 -16.43 19.46 9.31
N ILE A 154 -15.60 18.53 9.74
CA ILE A 154 -15.26 17.32 8.96
C ILE A 154 -16.52 16.49 8.68
N GLU A 155 -17.34 16.25 9.69
CA GLU A 155 -18.61 15.50 9.52
C GLU A 155 -19.60 16.22 8.60
N LEU A 156 -19.67 17.55 8.71
CA LEU A 156 -20.53 18.35 7.85
C LEU A 156 -20.06 18.29 6.38
N ALA A 157 -18.75 18.40 6.15
CA ALA A 157 -18.16 18.26 4.81
C ALA A 157 -18.40 16.87 4.23
N ASN A 158 -18.22 15.81 5.03
CA ASN A 158 -18.48 14.43 4.61
C ASN A 158 -19.96 14.16 4.27
N SER A 159 -20.88 14.93 4.85
CA SER A 159 -22.31 14.82 4.60
C SER A 159 -22.76 15.65 3.39
N HIS A 160 -21.91 16.57 2.92
CA HIS A 160 -22.21 17.43 1.77
C HIS A 160 -22.00 16.67 0.45
N PRO A 161 -22.84 16.89 -0.59
CA PRO A 161 -22.69 16.18 -1.88
C PRO A 161 -21.49 16.62 -2.72
N ALA A 162 -20.91 17.80 -2.47
CA ALA A 162 -19.73 18.28 -3.20
C ALA A 162 -18.50 17.43 -2.90
N PRO A 163 -17.66 17.13 -3.91
CA PRO A 163 -16.40 16.44 -3.70
C PRO A 163 -15.41 17.28 -2.90
N VAL A 164 -14.57 16.59 -2.12
CA VAL A 164 -13.53 17.21 -1.31
C VAL A 164 -12.18 17.04 -1.97
N VAL A 165 -11.41 18.12 -2.05
CA VAL A 165 -9.98 18.12 -2.40
C VAL A 165 -9.19 18.46 -1.14
N ALA A 166 -8.40 17.49 -0.67
CA ALA A 166 -7.59 17.66 0.53
C ALA A 166 -6.20 18.23 0.19
N ILE A 167 -5.79 19.23 0.96
CA ILE A 167 -4.47 19.83 0.89
C ILE A 167 -3.53 19.00 1.77
N ASP A 168 -2.46 18.48 1.19
CA ASP A 168 -1.40 17.67 1.78
C ASP A 168 -1.86 16.31 2.33
N ILE A 169 -2.83 16.31 3.23
CA ILE A 169 -3.40 15.09 3.83
C ILE A 169 -4.87 15.35 4.22
N PRO A 170 -5.77 14.39 4.04
CA PRO A 170 -7.16 14.53 4.53
C PRO A 170 -7.19 14.82 6.03
N SER A 171 -7.89 15.86 6.45
CA SER A 171 -7.99 16.24 7.86
C SER A 171 -8.53 15.11 8.71
N GLY A 172 -7.81 14.74 9.76
CA GLY A 172 -8.13 13.61 10.65
C GLY A 172 -7.37 12.32 10.37
N LEU A 173 -6.68 12.20 9.22
CA LEU A 173 -5.77 11.10 8.91
C LEU A 173 -4.39 11.39 9.51
N LEU A 174 -3.80 10.42 10.22
CA LEU A 174 -2.45 10.57 10.75
C LEU A 174 -1.40 10.32 9.66
N ALA A 175 -0.58 11.32 9.41
CA ALA A 175 0.42 11.30 8.32
C ALA A 175 1.47 10.19 8.46
N GLN A 176 1.83 9.82 9.68
CA GLN A 176 2.85 8.80 9.94
C GLN A 176 2.30 7.37 9.85
N THR A 177 1.05 7.14 10.25
CA THR A 177 0.54 5.79 10.48
C THR A 177 -0.65 5.40 9.60
N GLY A 178 -1.37 6.37 9.04
CA GLY A 178 -2.62 6.12 8.33
C GLY A 178 -3.79 5.76 9.25
N ALA A 179 -3.64 5.98 10.55
CA ALA A 179 -4.73 5.80 11.50
C ALA A 179 -5.71 6.98 11.47
N THR A 180 -6.95 6.72 11.84
CA THR A 180 -8.04 7.69 11.93
C THR A 180 -8.61 7.66 13.35
N PRO A 181 -8.00 8.37 14.31
CA PRO A 181 -8.38 8.29 15.71
C PRO A 181 -9.74 8.92 16.03
N GLY A 182 -10.31 9.68 15.11
CA GLY A 182 -11.60 10.36 15.24
C GLY A 182 -12.23 10.66 13.89
N ALA A 183 -12.94 11.78 13.79
CA ALA A 183 -13.48 12.24 12.52
C ALA A 183 -12.35 12.42 11.47
N VAL A 184 -12.60 11.98 10.26
CA VAL A 184 -11.64 12.08 9.15
C VAL A 184 -12.35 12.53 7.88
N MET A 185 -11.74 13.45 7.14
CA MET A 185 -12.22 13.94 5.87
C MET A 185 -12.14 12.85 4.80
N ARG A 186 -13.20 12.66 4.03
CA ARG A 186 -13.22 11.75 2.87
C ARG A 186 -12.99 12.56 1.61
N ALA A 187 -11.75 12.56 1.14
CA ALA A 187 -11.37 13.28 -0.06
C ALA A 187 -11.64 12.47 -1.33
N ALA A 188 -12.06 13.16 -2.39
CA ALA A 188 -12.05 12.62 -3.75
C ALA A 188 -10.64 12.72 -4.36
N HIS A 189 -9.91 13.78 -4.01
CA HIS A 189 -8.52 14.01 -4.38
C HIS A 189 -7.72 14.49 -3.18
N THR A 190 -6.48 14.03 -3.06
CA THR A 190 -5.50 14.53 -2.10
C THR A 190 -4.26 15.00 -2.85
N VAL A 191 -3.81 16.23 -2.62
CA VAL A 191 -2.62 16.80 -3.23
C VAL A 191 -1.56 16.92 -2.17
N THR A 192 -0.55 16.06 -2.20
CA THR A 192 0.52 16.01 -1.19
C THR A 192 1.82 16.59 -1.73
N PHE A 193 2.64 17.16 -0.84
CA PHE A 193 3.78 17.98 -1.22
C PHE A 193 5.09 17.46 -0.66
N ILE A 194 6.20 17.82 -1.34
CA ILE A 194 7.60 17.59 -0.97
C ILE A 194 7.97 16.11 -1.00
N ALA A 195 7.33 15.30 -0.16
CA ALA A 195 7.53 13.84 -0.11
C ALA A 195 6.24 13.13 0.27
N LEU A 196 6.11 11.86 -0.12
CA LEU A 196 5.02 11.00 0.34
C LEU A 196 5.17 10.72 1.85
N LYS A 197 4.03 10.68 2.54
CA LYS A 197 3.94 10.30 3.96
C LYS A 197 3.47 8.85 4.04
N PRO A 198 3.98 8.05 4.99
CA PRO A 198 3.57 6.63 5.12
C PRO A 198 2.05 6.48 5.30
N GLY A 199 1.45 7.36 6.10
CA GLY A 199 0.02 7.35 6.39
C GLY A 199 -0.90 7.62 5.21
N LEU A 200 -0.39 8.05 4.05
CA LEU A 200 -1.16 8.16 2.80
C LEU A 200 -1.29 6.82 2.05
N LEU A 201 -0.52 5.80 2.41
CA LEU A 201 -0.40 4.56 1.64
C LEU A 201 -0.77 3.29 2.42
N THR A 202 -0.95 3.37 3.73
CA THR A 202 -1.28 2.22 4.59
C THR A 202 -2.41 2.56 5.57
N GLY A 203 -2.87 1.58 6.32
CA GLY A 203 -3.95 1.75 7.28
C GLY A 203 -5.29 2.10 6.62
N LYS A 204 -5.90 3.19 7.04
CA LYS A 204 -7.19 3.69 6.53
C LYS A 204 -7.07 4.66 5.35
N ALA A 205 -5.85 4.92 4.88
CA ALA A 205 -5.60 5.91 3.84
C ALA A 205 -6.48 5.74 2.60
N ARG A 206 -6.59 4.52 2.07
CA ARG A 206 -7.35 4.25 0.83
C ARG A 206 -8.86 4.51 0.95
N ASP A 207 -9.40 4.52 2.18
CA ASP A 207 -10.81 4.83 2.40
C ASP A 207 -11.09 6.35 2.31
N VAL A 208 -10.05 7.19 2.42
CA VAL A 208 -10.21 8.63 2.65
C VAL A 208 -9.37 9.54 1.73
N THR A 209 -8.32 9.04 1.07
CA THR A 209 -7.44 9.88 0.24
C THR A 209 -7.95 10.14 -1.17
N GLY A 210 -8.83 9.29 -1.69
CA GLY A 210 -9.23 9.35 -3.09
C GLY A 210 -8.03 9.22 -4.04
N HIS A 211 -8.04 10.00 -5.12
CA HIS A 211 -6.90 10.08 -6.04
C HIS A 211 -5.75 10.87 -5.43
N LEU A 212 -4.60 10.23 -5.28
CA LEU A 212 -3.41 10.85 -4.72
C LEU A 212 -2.59 11.56 -5.81
N HIS A 213 -2.36 12.86 -5.63
CA HIS A 213 -1.50 13.70 -6.48
C HIS A 213 -0.28 14.12 -5.68
N PHE A 214 0.85 14.24 -6.36
CA PHE A 214 2.12 14.62 -5.74
C PHE A 214 2.77 15.81 -6.45
N ASN A 215 3.33 16.73 -5.67
CA ASN A 215 4.14 17.83 -6.16
C ASN A 215 5.32 18.06 -5.21
N ALA A 216 6.55 17.96 -5.72
CA ALA A 216 7.77 18.16 -4.93
C ALA A 216 8.10 19.63 -4.66
N LEU A 217 7.29 20.57 -5.14
CA LEU A 217 7.44 22.02 -5.00
C LEU A 217 8.78 22.57 -5.52
N GLY A 218 9.44 21.86 -6.45
CA GLY A 218 10.75 22.23 -6.99
C GLY A 218 11.93 21.79 -6.11
N LEU A 219 11.71 20.88 -5.16
CA LEU A 219 12.73 20.34 -4.26
C LEU A 219 13.30 18.99 -4.71
N GLU A 220 12.95 18.51 -5.92
CA GLU A 220 13.27 17.17 -6.42
C GLU A 220 14.77 16.87 -6.36
N THR A 221 15.60 17.83 -6.80
CA THR A 221 17.06 17.66 -6.84
C THR A 221 17.67 17.52 -5.45
N TRP A 222 17.18 18.31 -4.49
CA TRP A 222 17.64 18.22 -3.11
C TRP A 222 17.21 16.90 -2.46
N LEU A 223 15.95 16.48 -2.66
CA LEU A 223 15.40 15.24 -2.14
C LEU A 223 16.11 14.00 -2.70
N ALA A 224 16.50 14.01 -3.98
CA ALA A 224 17.20 12.89 -4.62
C ALA A 224 18.58 12.60 -3.99
N GLY A 225 19.19 13.56 -3.30
CA GLY A 225 20.46 13.41 -2.58
C GLY A 225 20.31 12.88 -1.15
N GLN A 226 19.09 12.61 -0.69
CA GLN A 226 18.83 12.21 0.69
C GLN A 226 18.62 10.69 0.82
N GLU A 227 18.88 10.15 2.00
CA GLU A 227 18.57 8.77 2.34
C GLU A 227 17.07 8.58 2.52
N VAL A 228 16.50 7.52 1.92
CA VAL A 228 15.06 7.24 1.92
C VAL A 228 14.72 6.25 3.03
N PRO A 229 13.98 6.65 4.07
CA PRO A 229 13.67 5.77 5.21
C PRO A 229 12.61 4.71 4.91
N VAL A 230 11.69 4.98 3.99
CA VAL A 230 10.61 4.07 3.59
C VAL A 230 10.46 4.07 2.08
N GLN A 231 10.26 2.90 1.49
CA GLN A 231 10.15 2.70 0.04
C GLN A 231 8.72 2.34 -0.34
N ARG A 232 8.16 2.98 -1.38
CA ARG A 232 6.93 2.56 -2.04
C ARG A 232 7.25 1.60 -3.17
N PHE A 233 6.55 0.49 -3.22
CA PHE A 233 6.69 -0.51 -4.29
C PHE A 233 5.38 -0.69 -5.04
N ASP A 234 5.42 -0.59 -6.37
CA ASP A 234 4.30 -0.82 -7.27
C ASP A 234 4.70 -1.66 -8.49
N ALA A 235 3.76 -1.91 -9.39
CA ALA A 235 3.96 -2.75 -10.56
C ALA A 235 5.06 -2.24 -11.51
N SER A 236 5.38 -0.95 -11.51
CA SER A 236 6.43 -0.38 -12.38
C SER A 236 7.83 -0.90 -12.05
N GLN A 237 8.03 -1.44 -10.85
CA GLN A 237 9.33 -1.94 -10.39
C GLN A 237 9.52 -3.45 -10.59
N LEU A 238 8.50 -4.17 -11.06
CA LEU A 238 8.59 -5.62 -11.25
C LEU A 238 9.74 -6.03 -12.18
N ALA A 239 10.00 -5.27 -13.24
CA ALA A 239 11.10 -5.54 -14.17
C ALA A 239 12.48 -5.45 -13.51
N HIS A 240 12.62 -4.73 -12.40
CA HIS A 240 13.87 -4.67 -11.64
C HIS A 240 14.21 -6.02 -10.97
N TRP A 241 13.19 -6.72 -10.47
CA TRP A 241 13.36 -8.03 -9.80
C TRP A 241 13.23 -9.21 -10.76
N LEU A 242 12.33 -9.11 -11.73
CA LEU A 242 11.92 -10.19 -12.62
C LEU A 242 12.53 -10.00 -14.00
N THR A 243 13.83 -10.26 -14.07
CA THR A 243 14.60 -10.16 -15.34
C THR A 243 14.29 -11.33 -16.28
N PRO A 244 14.43 -11.14 -17.61
CA PRO A 244 14.20 -12.19 -18.59
C PRO A 244 15.01 -13.44 -18.30
N ARG A 245 14.40 -14.61 -18.48
CA ARG A 245 15.08 -15.90 -18.32
C ARG A 245 16.08 -16.16 -19.43
N ARG A 246 17.19 -16.78 -19.09
CA ARG A 246 18.14 -17.24 -20.11
C ARG A 246 17.49 -18.31 -20.98
N PRO A 247 17.68 -18.27 -22.32
CA PRO A 247 17.12 -19.30 -23.23
C PRO A 247 17.55 -20.73 -22.89
N THR A 248 18.73 -20.89 -22.27
CA THR A 248 19.30 -22.18 -21.87
C THR A 248 18.90 -22.63 -20.46
N SER A 249 18.02 -21.89 -19.77
CA SER A 249 17.60 -22.26 -18.41
C SER A 249 16.75 -23.54 -18.42
N HIS A 250 16.77 -24.28 -17.33
CA HIS A 250 16.04 -25.52 -17.14
C HIS A 250 15.30 -25.49 -15.79
N LYS A 251 14.37 -26.44 -15.59
CA LYS A 251 13.53 -26.49 -14.38
C LYS A 251 14.29 -26.39 -13.05
N GLY A 252 15.50 -26.97 -12.96
CA GLY A 252 16.34 -26.88 -11.77
C GLY A 252 16.92 -25.48 -11.51
N SER A 253 16.99 -24.62 -12.55
CA SER A 253 17.49 -23.24 -12.42
C SER A 253 16.50 -22.31 -11.71
N HIS A 254 15.22 -22.70 -11.64
CA HIS A 254 14.13 -21.87 -11.13
C HIS A 254 13.62 -22.31 -9.75
N GLY A 255 14.38 -23.13 -9.05
CA GLY A 255 14.15 -23.55 -7.68
C GLY A 255 13.27 -24.79 -7.53
N ARG A 256 13.56 -25.51 -6.45
CA ARG A 256 12.83 -26.69 -5.99
C ARG A 256 12.12 -26.33 -4.71
N LEU A 257 10.79 -26.21 -4.78
CA LEU A 257 9.95 -25.84 -3.64
C LEU A 257 9.30 -27.08 -3.03
N VAL A 258 9.28 -27.12 -1.70
CA VAL A 258 8.43 -28.01 -0.92
C VAL A 258 7.41 -27.18 -0.17
N ILE A 259 6.13 -27.46 -0.39
CA ILE A 259 5.00 -26.78 0.27
C ILE A 259 4.31 -27.77 1.18
N ILE A 260 4.18 -27.44 2.46
CA ILE A 260 3.71 -28.34 3.52
C ILE A 260 2.45 -27.78 4.15
N GLY A 261 1.37 -28.57 4.12
CA GLY A 261 0.09 -28.19 4.71
C GLY A 261 -1.08 -29.03 4.19
N GLY A 262 -2.27 -28.48 4.22
CA GLY A 262 -3.46 -29.19 3.74
C GLY A 262 -3.88 -30.33 4.67
N ASP A 263 -4.14 -30.02 5.93
CA ASP A 263 -4.78 -30.94 6.88
C ASP A 263 -6.22 -31.24 6.44
N HIS A 264 -6.92 -32.08 7.17
CA HIS A 264 -8.31 -32.48 6.86
C HIS A 264 -9.19 -31.27 6.53
N GLY A 265 -9.84 -31.29 5.37
CA GLY A 265 -10.75 -30.24 4.90
C GLY A 265 -10.09 -28.98 4.33
N THR A 266 -8.75 -28.93 4.25
CA THR A 266 -8.02 -27.73 3.78
C THR A 266 -7.15 -27.99 2.54
N ALA A 267 -7.48 -28.98 1.74
CA ALA A 267 -6.79 -29.30 0.47
C ALA A 267 -6.71 -28.11 -0.50
N GLY A 268 -7.73 -27.24 -0.49
CA GLY A 268 -7.77 -26.04 -1.34
C GLY A 268 -6.65 -25.06 -1.04
N ALA A 269 -6.32 -24.83 0.23
CA ALA A 269 -5.25 -23.92 0.65
C ALA A 269 -3.90 -24.35 0.09
N ILE A 270 -3.55 -25.63 0.29
CA ILE A 270 -2.24 -26.13 -0.17
C ILE A 270 -2.17 -26.25 -1.69
N ARG A 271 -3.29 -26.56 -2.36
CA ARG A 271 -3.37 -26.57 -3.81
C ARG A 271 -3.16 -25.15 -4.36
N MET A 272 -3.83 -24.13 -3.82
CA MET A 272 -3.68 -22.75 -4.28
C MET A 272 -2.25 -22.24 -4.11
N ALA A 273 -1.59 -22.55 -2.98
CA ALA A 273 -0.19 -22.21 -2.78
C ALA A 273 0.73 -22.88 -3.81
N GLY A 274 0.49 -24.16 -4.10
CA GLY A 274 1.25 -24.92 -5.10
C GLY A 274 1.07 -24.39 -6.52
N GLU A 275 -0.16 -24.12 -6.94
CA GLU A 275 -0.45 -23.57 -8.27
C GLU A 275 0.10 -22.15 -8.42
N ALA A 276 -0.04 -21.32 -7.39
CA ALA A 276 0.53 -19.97 -7.39
C ALA A 276 2.05 -20.01 -7.57
N ALA A 277 2.73 -20.95 -6.92
CA ALA A 277 4.19 -21.11 -7.07
C ALA A 277 4.57 -21.48 -8.51
N LEU A 278 3.85 -22.39 -9.16
CA LEU A 278 4.06 -22.72 -10.57
C LEU A 278 3.83 -21.50 -11.47
N ARG A 279 2.73 -20.76 -11.26
CA ARG A 279 2.37 -19.57 -12.04
C ARG A 279 3.34 -18.42 -11.85
N ALA A 280 3.97 -18.32 -10.67
CA ALA A 280 5.02 -17.35 -10.38
C ALA A 280 6.42 -17.81 -10.87
N GLY A 281 6.51 -18.98 -11.50
CA GLY A 281 7.69 -19.42 -12.22
C GLY A 281 8.61 -20.35 -11.44
N ALA A 282 8.18 -21.00 -10.37
CA ALA A 282 8.95 -22.08 -9.75
C ALA A 282 9.25 -23.21 -10.73
N GLY A 283 10.46 -23.76 -10.67
CA GLY A 283 10.89 -24.81 -11.58
C GLY A 283 10.25 -26.17 -11.27
N LEU A 284 10.20 -26.53 -10.00
CA LEU A 284 9.63 -27.78 -9.49
C LEU A 284 8.93 -27.49 -8.15
N VAL A 285 7.68 -27.94 -8.02
CA VAL A 285 6.90 -27.76 -6.80
C VAL A 285 6.40 -29.11 -6.31
N LYS A 286 6.78 -29.45 -5.08
CA LYS A 286 6.32 -30.63 -4.38
C LYS A 286 5.44 -30.24 -3.19
N VAL A 287 4.29 -30.88 -3.07
CA VAL A 287 3.33 -30.69 -1.98
C VAL A 287 3.37 -31.90 -1.07
N LEU A 288 3.57 -31.68 0.22
CA LEU A 288 3.41 -32.72 1.26
C LEU A 288 2.16 -32.43 2.07
N THR A 289 1.20 -33.37 2.03
CA THR A 289 -0.14 -33.17 2.56
C THR A 289 -0.76 -34.48 3.08
N ARG A 290 -2.02 -34.47 3.47
CA ARG A 290 -2.77 -35.69 3.78
C ARG A 290 -2.95 -36.55 2.54
N SER A 291 -2.97 -37.88 2.68
CA SER A 291 -3.10 -38.81 1.59
C SER A 291 -4.39 -38.64 0.78
N GLU A 292 -5.50 -38.30 1.43
CA GLU A 292 -6.79 -38.05 0.77
C GLU A 292 -6.77 -36.81 -0.15
N ASN A 293 -5.81 -35.90 0.01
CA ASN A 293 -5.69 -34.69 -0.80
C ASN A 293 -4.93 -34.93 -2.12
N ILE A 294 -4.22 -36.06 -2.27
CA ILE A 294 -3.36 -36.34 -3.42
C ILE A 294 -4.15 -36.34 -4.73
N ALA A 295 -5.18 -37.18 -4.80
CA ALA A 295 -5.97 -37.30 -6.02
C ALA A 295 -6.69 -35.99 -6.41
N PRO A 296 -7.39 -35.28 -5.50
CA PRO A 296 -8.02 -34.00 -5.82
C PRO A 296 -7.01 -32.92 -6.30
N ILE A 297 -5.81 -32.84 -5.71
CA ILE A 297 -4.79 -31.87 -6.11
C ILE A 297 -4.25 -32.20 -7.50
N LEU A 298 -3.89 -33.46 -7.77
CA LEU A 298 -3.37 -33.87 -9.07
C LEU A 298 -4.43 -33.77 -10.18
N THR A 299 -5.70 -34.02 -9.87
CA THR A 299 -6.79 -33.83 -10.83
C THR A 299 -6.92 -32.36 -11.23
N ALA A 300 -6.75 -31.44 -10.28
CA ALA A 300 -6.89 -30.02 -10.52
C ALA A 300 -5.61 -29.40 -11.12
N ARG A 301 -4.41 -29.91 -10.77
CA ARG A 301 -3.13 -29.38 -11.22
C ARG A 301 -2.07 -30.50 -11.32
N PRO A 302 -2.01 -31.21 -12.47
CA PRO A 302 -1.12 -32.37 -12.63
C PRO A 302 0.38 -32.03 -12.68
N GLU A 303 0.73 -30.75 -12.85
CA GLU A 303 2.13 -30.32 -12.81
C GLU A 303 2.72 -30.28 -11.39
N LEU A 304 1.90 -30.36 -10.36
CA LEU A 304 2.35 -30.52 -8.98
C LEU A 304 2.80 -31.96 -8.73
N MET A 305 3.89 -32.10 -8.00
CA MET A 305 4.28 -33.38 -7.41
C MET A 305 3.68 -33.44 -6.01
N VAL A 306 2.88 -34.46 -5.72
CA VAL A 306 2.15 -34.53 -4.44
C VAL A 306 2.45 -35.86 -3.76
N ASP A 307 2.78 -35.79 -2.47
CA ASP A 307 3.03 -36.97 -1.65
C ASP A 307 2.40 -36.84 -0.26
N THR A 308 2.25 -37.97 0.42
CA THR A 308 1.77 -37.99 1.80
C THR A 308 2.83 -37.45 2.75
N LEU A 309 2.44 -36.53 3.62
CA LEU A 309 3.33 -36.03 4.68
C LEU A 309 3.56 -37.12 5.73
N THR A 310 4.69 -37.81 5.61
CA THR A 310 5.23 -38.76 6.59
C THR A 310 6.57 -38.25 7.11
N PRO A 311 7.08 -38.69 8.28
CA PRO A 311 8.39 -38.31 8.76
C PRO A 311 9.52 -38.57 7.74
N HIS A 312 9.46 -39.70 7.05
CA HIS A 312 10.45 -40.09 6.05
C HIS A 312 10.35 -39.20 4.80
N ALA A 313 9.15 -39.03 4.24
CA ALA A 313 8.94 -38.17 3.09
C ALA A 313 9.36 -36.72 3.38
N LEU A 314 9.08 -36.23 4.60
CA LEU A 314 9.50 -34.89 5.01
C LEU A 314 11.03 -34.75 5.01
N GLU A 315 11.74 -35.71 5.59
CA GLU A 315 13.22 -35.68 5.67
C GLU A 315 13.85 -35.68 4.28
N GLU A 316 13.46 -36.61 3.39
CA GLU A 316 13.93 -36.65 2.00
C GLU A 316 13.66 -35.37 1.23
N ASN A 317 12.46 -34.78 1.42
CA ASN A 317 12.07 -33.58 0.70
C ASN A 317 12.72 -32.31 1.26
N LEU A 318 13.04 -32.25 2.54
CA LEU A 318 13.86 -31.15 3.11
C LEU A 318 15.29 -31.16 2.54
N GLU A 319 15.90 -32.30 2.34
CA GLU A 319 17.22 -32.39 1.68
C GLU A 319 17.14 -31.92 0.22
N TRP A 320 16.12 -32.34 -0.51
CA TRP A 320 15.92 -31.99 -1.91
C TRP A 320 15.57 -30.51 -2.13
N ALA A 321 14.83 -29.88 -1.23
CA ALA A 321 14.29 -28.53 -1.38
C ALA A 321 15.38 -27.45 -1.42
N ASP A 322 15.16 -26.42 -2.23
CA ASP A 322 15.86 -25.15 -2.17
C ASP A 322 15.13 -24.15 -1.25
N VAL A 323 13.80 -24.27 -1.19
CA VAL A 323 12.91 -23.44 -0.38
C VAL A 323 11.78 -24.28 0.21
N VAL A 324 11.38 -23.97 1.44
CA VAL A 324 10.21 -24.56 2.10
C VAL A 324 9.17 -23.48 2.37
N VAL A 325 7.93 -23.78 2.02
CA VAL A 325 6.73 -23.00 2.40
C VAL A 325 5.90 -23.89 3.31
N ILE A 326 5.57 -23.43 4.51
CA ILE A 326 4.77 -24.20 5.48
C ILE A 326 3.69 -23.32 6.11
N GLY A 327 2.50 -23.89 6.27
CA GLY A 327 1.42 -23.24 7.01
C GLY A 327 0.06 -23.26 6.34
N PRO A 328 -0.08 -23.10 5.02
CA PRO A 328 -1.38 -23.13 4.36
C PRO A 328 -2.16 -24.41 4.70
N GLY A 329 -3.25 -24.28 5.46
CA GLY A 329 -4.05 -25.40 5.90
C GLY A 329 -3.32 -26.45 6.76
N LEU A 330 -2.26 -26.07 7.45
CA LEU A 330 -1.42 -27.01 8.24
C LEU A 330 -2.16 -27.58 9.46
N GLY A 331 -3.09 -26.83 10.01
CA GLY A 331 -3.71 -27.15 11.29
C GLY A 331 -2.76 -26.95 12.48
N GLN A 332 -3.32 -26.98 13.67
CA GLN A 332 -2.60 -26.74 14.94
C GLN A 332 -2.53 -28.00 15.81
N GLN A 333 -2.90 -29.17 15.23
CA GLN A 333 -2.85 -30.45 15.92
C GLN A 333 -1.47 -31.12 15.77
N GLU A 334 -1.29 -32.29 16.38
CA GLU A 334 -0.02 -33.01 16.41
C GLU A 334 0.63 -33.23 15.02
N TRP A 335 -0.17 -33.43 13.99
CA TRP A 335 0.31 -33.62 12.63
C TRP A 335 1.08 -32.38 12.13
N GLY A 336 0.46 -31.20 12.25
CA GLY A 336 1.08 -29.93 11.87
C GLY A 336 2.25 -29.56 12.77
N LYS A 337 2.13 -29.76 14.10
CA LYS A 337 3.21 -29.48 15.07
C LYS A 337 4.46 -30.29 14.77
N LYS A 338 4.33 -31.59 14.51
CA LYS A 338 5.47 -32.47 14.17
C LYS A 338 6.16 -32.06 12.88
N ALA A 339 5.38 -31.67 11.86
CA ALA A 339 5.95 -31.17 10.62
C ALA A 339 6.73 -29.89 10.85
N LEU A 340 6.17 -28.93 11.59
CA LEU A 340 6.83 -27.65 11.89
C LEU A 340 8.12 -27.83 12.67
N GLN A 341 8.14 -28.70 13.69
CA GLN A 341 9.34 -29.02 14.48
C GLN A 341 10.51 -29.53 13.61
N LYS A 342 10.21 -30.30 12.56
CA LYS A 342 11.23 -30.77 11.62
C LYS A 342 11.74 -29.63 10.73
N VAL A 343 10.83 -28.77 10.25
CA VAL A 343 11.14 -27.63 9.39
C VAL A 343 11.93 -26.55 10.13
N GLU A 344 11.78 -26.43 11.43
CA GLU A 344 12.57 -25.48 12.26
C GLU A 344 14.09 -25.64 12.08
N ASN A 345 14.57 -26.84 11.75
CA ASN A 345 15.99 -27.11 11.52
C ASN A 345 16.46 -26.81 10.09
N PHE A 346 15.55 -26.46 9.19
CA PHE A 346 15.88 -26.14 7.81
C PHE A 346 16.70 -24.84 7.72
N ARG A 347 17.82 -24.87 7.01
CA ARG A 347 18.79 -23.76 6.98
C ARG A 347 18.71 -22.90 5.73
N LYS A 348 18.03 -23.38 4.68
CA LYS A 348 17.78 -22.63 3.45
C LYS A 348 16.59 -21.70 3.64
N PRO A 349 16.28 -20.79 2.69
CA PRO A 349 15.14 -19.90 2.79
C PRO A 349 13.82 -20.64 3.01
N MET A 350 12.96 -20.09 3.88
CA MET A 350 11.62 -20.62 4.16
C MET A 350 10.60 -19.52 4.34
N LEU A 351 9.34 -19.86 4.10
CA LEU A 351 8.20 -19.00 4.34
C LEU A 351 7.22 -19.71 5.28
N TRP A 352 6.79 -19.01 6.31
CA TRP A 352 5.79 -19.46 7.26
C TRP A 352 4.55 -18.57 7.18
N ASP A 353 3.38 -19.19 7.02
CA ASP A 353 2.10 -18.51 6.92
C ASP A 353 1.02 -19.24 7.74
N ALA A 354 -0.11 -18.62 7.96
CA ALA A 354 -1.31 -19.20 8.53
C ALA A 354 -1.03 -19.99 9.84
N ASP A 355 -1.34 -21.30 9.88
CA ASP A 355 -1.20 -22.09 11.11
C ASP A 355 0.23 -22.23 11.60
N ALA A 356 1.24 -22.12 10.74
CA ALA A 356 2.63 -22.05 11.17
C ALA A 356 2.90 -20.81 12.03
N LEU A 357 2.23 -19.68 11.75
CA LEU A 357 2.34 -18.46 12.55
C LEU A 357 1.59 -18.59 13.88
N ASN A 358 0.46 -19.28 13.90
CA ASN A 358 -0.26 -19.57 15.14
C ASN A 358 0.59 -20.41 16.10
N LEU A 359 1.30 -21.41 15.56
CA LEU A 359 2.22 -22.25 16.31
C LEU A 359 3.48 -21.48 16.75
N LEU A 360 4.00 -20.60 15.90
CA LEU A 360 5.12 -19.71 16.23
C LEU A 360 4.79 -18.74 17.37
N ALA A 361 3.54 -18.29 17.47
CA ALA A 361 3.09 -17.45 18.58
C ALA A 361 3.13 -18.20 19.93
N ILE A 362 2.91 -19.51 19.91
CA ILE A 362 2.98 -20.38 21.11
C ILE A 362 4.43 -20.64 21.51
N ASN A 363 5.30 -20.94 20.55
CA ASN A 363 6.72 -21.24 20.75
C ASN A 363 7.59 -20.26 19.93
N PRO A 364 7.78 -19.03 20.41
CA PRO A 364 8.51 -18.01 19.68
C PRO A 364 10.01 -18.38 19.51
N ASP A 365 10.51 -18.24 18.31
CA ASP A 365 11.95 -18.30 18.01
C ASP A 365 12.35 -17.23 16.99
N LYS A 366 13.62 -16.84 16.97
CA LYS A 366 14.16 -15.84 16.05
C LYS A 366 14.99 -16.52 14.98
N ARG A 367 14.67 -16.25 13.68
CA ARG A 367 15.36 -16.83 12.52
C ARG A 367 15.55 -15.82 11.40
N HIS A 368 16.75 -15.78 10.81
CA HIS A 368 17.08 -14.84 9.74
C HIS A 368 16.75 -15.35 8.34
N ASN A 369 16.60 -16.68 8.16
CA ASN A 369 16.30 -17.32 6.88
C ASN A 369 14.79 -17.50 6.60
N ARG A 370 13.95 -16.83 7.36
CA ARG A 370 12.50 -16.99 7.33
C ARG A 370 11.78 -15.72 6.91
N VAL A 371 10.82 -15.87 5.99
CA VAL A 371 9.78 -14.86 5.72
C VAL A 371 8.53 -15.27 6.48
N ILE A 372 7.91 -14.36 7.22
CA ILE A 372 6.60 -14.55 7.85
C ILE A 372 5.59 -13.58 7.24
N THR A 373 4.35 -14.06 7.04
CA THR A 373 3.32 -13.32 6.28
C THR A 373 2.03 -13.12 7.09
N PRO A 374 2.10 -12.52 8.31
CA PRO A 374 0.93 -12.38 9.14
C PRO A 374 -0.09 -11.36 8.58
N HIS A 375 -1.38 -11.73 8.64
CA HIS A 375 -2.46 -10.73 8.62
C HIS A 375 -2.56 -10.07 10.01
N PRO A 376 -3.32 -8.95 10.19
CA PRO A 376 -3.36 -8.23 11.46
C PRO A 376 -3.72 -9.09 12.68
N GLY A 377 -4.63 -10.07 12.53
CA GLY A 377 -4.99 -10.99 13.62
C GLY A 377 -3.87 -11.93 14.02
N GLU A 378 -3.10 -12.46 13.06
CA GLU A 378 -1.90 -13.27 13.31
C GLU A 378 -0.79 -12.41 13.94
N ALA A 379 -0.58 -11.21 13.44
CA ALA A 379 0.38 -10.26 14.01
C ALA A 379 0.06 -9.92 15.48
N ALA A 380 -1.21 -9.72 15.78
CA ALA A 380 -1.68 -9.47 17.16
C ALA A 380 -1.34 -10.65 18.09
N ARG A 381 -1.57 -11.90 17.65
CA ARG A 381 -1.18 -13.10 18.42
C ARG A 381 0.33 -13.20 18.59
N LEU A 382 1.09 -12.96 17.51
CA LEU A 382 2.56 -13.01 17.54
C LEU A 382 3.16 -11.96 18.50
N LEU A 383 2.57 -10.78 18.62
CA LEU A 383 3.04 -9.71 19.51
C LEU A 383 2.37 -9.72 20.88
N GLY A 384 1.31 -10.49 21.09
CA GLY A 384 0.54 -10.49 22.33
C GLY A 384 -0.18 -9.16 22.59
N CYS A 385 -0.75 -8.56 21.53
CA CYS A 385 -1.47 -7.30 21.60
C CYS A 385 -2.81 -7.37 20.84
N SER A 386 -3.57 -6.30 20.79
CA SER A 386 -4.84 -6.23 20.07
C SER A 386 -4.63 -5.96 18.57
N ILE A 387 -5.62 -6.32 17.75
CA ILE A 387 -5.64 -5.98 16.32
C ILE A 387 -5.65 -4.44 16.14
N ALA A 388 -6.34 -3.73 17.02
CA ALA A 388 -6.38 -2.26 16.98
C ALA A 388 -4.98 -1.65 17.17
N GLU A 389 -4.15 -2.20 18.07
CA GLU A 389 -2.76 -1.74 18.23
C GLU A 389 -1.93 -1.99 16.96
N ILE A 390 -2.11 -3.13 16.30
CA ILE A 390 -1.45 -3.40 15.01
C ILE A 390 -1.84 -2.37 13.96
N GLU A 391 -3.14 -2.10 13.82
CA GLU A 391 -3.68 -1.21 12.79
C GLU A 391 -3.42 0.28 13.08
N ASN A 392 -3.25 0.66 14.35
CA ASN A 392 -2.91 2.04 14.72
C ASN A 392 -1.52 2.46 14.27
N ASP A 393 -0.57 1.52 14.21
CA ASP A 393 0.78 1.78 13.67
C ASP A 393 1.34 0.50 13.05
N ARG A 394 1.05 0.30 11.77
CA ARG A 394 1.45 -0.87 11.02
C ARG A 394 2.96 -0.94 10.78
N LEU A 395 3.61 0.22 10.61
CA LEU A 395 5.06 0.29 10.41
C LEU A 395 5.80 -0.16 11.68
N LEU A 396 5.45 0.42 12.81
CA LEU A 396 6.02 0.03 14.11
C LEU A 396 5.71 -1.45 14.43
N SER A 397 4.50 -1.92 14.13
CA SER A 397 4.11 -3.32 14.35
C SER A 397 4.97 -4.27 13.52
N ALA A 398 5.23 -3.96 12.24
CA ALA A 398 6.12 -4.75 11.40
C ALA A 398 7.57 -4.78 11.94
N GLN A 399 8.08 -3.64 12.39
CA GLN A 399 9.41 -3.56 13.03
C GLN A 399 9.49 -4.36 14.34
N ARG A 400 8.45 -4.32 15.17
CA ARG A 400 8.36 -5.14 16.40
C ARG A 400 8.37 -6.64 16.09
N LEU A 401 7.69 -7.06 15.03
CA LEU A 401 7.70 -8.45 14.55
C LEU A 401 9.09 -8.86 14.08
N VAL A 402 9.79 -8.03 13.30
CA VAL A 402 11.18 -8.28 12.87
C VAL A 402 12.10 -8.41 14.08
N LYS A 403 12.00 -7.49 15.04
CA LYS A 403 12.83 -7.53 16.25
C LYS A 403 12.64 -8.84 17.04
N ARG A 404 11.40 -9.34 17.11
CA ARG A 404 11.07 -10.55 17.86
C ARG A 404 11.39 -11.84 17.12
N TYR A 405 11.08 -11.90 15.81
CA TYR A 405 11.11 -13.14 15.03
C TYR A 405 12.25 -13.22 14.00
N GLY A 406 12.92 -12.09 13.72
CA GLY A 406 13.99 -11.99 12.71
C GLY A 406 13.48 -12.12 11.28
N GLY A 407 14.41 -12.21 10.36
CA GLY A 407 14.12 -12.42 8.94
C GLY A 407 13.36 -11.28 8.29
N VAL A 408 12.37 -11.65 7.48
CA VAL A 408 11.50 -10.69 6.76
C VAL A 408 10.05 -10.87 7.21
N VAL A 409 9.39 -9.77 7.47
CA VAL A 409 7.98 -9.70 7.86
C VAL A 409 7.16 -9.05 6.76
N VAL A 410 6.09 -9.70 6.34
CA VAL A 410 5.05 -9.18 5.46
C VAL A 410 3.79 -8.98 6.28
N LEU A 411 3.54 -7.79 6.78
CA LEU A 411 2.30 -7.45 7.48
C LEU A 411 1.23 -7.13 6.44
N LYS A 412 0.39 -8.14 6.15
CA LYS A 412 -0.65 -8.08 5.12
C LYS A 412 -1.75 -7.04 5.43
N GLY A 413 -2.33 -6.45 4.41
CA GLY A 413 -3.45 -5.51 4.50
C GLY A 413 -3.43 -4.46 3.39
N ALA A 414 -4.30 -3.46 3.47
CA ALA A 414 -4.28 -2.32 2.58
C ALA A 414 -3.00 -1.50 2.83
N GLY A 415 -2.11 -1.44 1.82
CA GLY A 415 -0.76 -0.96 2.01
C GLY A 415 0.04 -1.93 2.89
N THR A 416 0.21 -3.17 2.41
CA THR A 416 1.06 -4.19 3.05
C THR A 416 2.43 -3.63 3.37
N VAL A 417 2.92 -3.87 4.59
CA VAL A 417 4.23 -3.42 5.04
C VAL A 417 5.22 -4.58 5.03
N VAL A 418 6.35 -4.40 4.34
CA VAL A 418 7.47 -5.35 4.33
C VAL A 418 8.62 -4.77 5.15
N ALA A 419 9.10 -5.53 6.12
CA ALA A 419 10.15 -5.11 7.04
C ALA A 419 11.24 -6.17 7.19
N SER A 420 12.47 -5.72 7.38
CA SER A 420 13.64 -6.53 7.75
C SER A 420 14.61 -5.69 8.59
N GLU A 421 15.61 -6.32 9.20
CA GLU A 421 16.62 -5.58 9.98
C GLU A 421 17.58 -4.75 9.10
N GLN A 422 17.74 -5.12 7.82
CA GLN A 422 18.81 -4.61 6.96
C GLN A 422 18.33 -3.69 5.84
N ASN A 423 17.03 -3.64 5.60
CA ASN A 423 16.44 -2.87 4.51
C ASN A 423 15.54 -1.76 5.03
N ALA A 424 15.36 -0.71 4.24
CA ALA A 424 14.32 0.27 4.47
C ALA A 424 12.94 -0.41 4.54
N LEU A 425 12.01 0.15 5.31
CA LEU A 425 10.63 -0.33 5.30
C LEU A 425 10.04 -0.21 3.90
N GLY A 426 9.30 -1.24 3.47
CA GLY A 426 8.57 -1.23 2.22
C GLY A 426 7.06 -1.09 2.44
N ILE A 427 6.40 -0.23 1.67
CA ILE A 427 4.93 -0.18 1.58
C ILE A 427 4.53 -0.59 0.17
N ILE A 428 3.68 -1.59 0.08
CA ILE A 428 3.19 -2.13 -1.20
C ILE A 428 1.97 -1.34 -1.66
N ASP A 429 2.13 -0.64 -2.77
CA ASP A 429 1.09 0.16 -3.40
C ASP A 429 0.50 -0.59 -4.62
N ALA A 430 -0.08 -1.74 -4.35
CA ALA A 430 -0.79 -2.59 -5.30
C ALA A 430 -1.87 -3.38 -4.55
N GLY A 431 -2.90 -3.79 -5.25
CA GLY A 431 -4.02 -4.53 -4.70
C GLY A 431 -5.25 -3.65 -4.41
N ASN A 432 -6.39 -4.31 -4.20
CA ASN A 432 -7.69 -3.67 -4.04
C ASN A 432 -8.61 -4.46 -3.11
N ALA A 433 -9.79 -3.92 -2.82
CA ALA A 433 -10.75 -4.51 -1.90
C ALA A 433 -11.29 -5.90 -2.35
N GLY A 434 -11.19 -6.25 -3.63
CA GLY A 434 -11.55 -7.57 -4.14
C GLY A 434 -10.69 -8.70 -3.55
N MET A 435 -9.50 -8.37 -3.05
CA MET A 435 -8.61 -9.33 -2.40
C MET A 435 -9.05 -9.72 -0.98
N ALA A 436 -10.12 -9.13 -0.44
CA ALA A 436 -10.70 -9.51 0.84
C ALA A 436 -11.54 -10.80 0.70
N SER A 437 -10.92 -11.90 0.25
CA SER A 437 -11.53 -13.21 0.08
C SER A 437 -10.59 -14.34 0.51
N GLY A 438 -11.17 -15.51 0.82
CA GLY A 438 -10.39 -16.67 1.26
C GLY A 438 -9.41 -17.16 0.20
N GLY A 439 -8.24 -17.63 0.64
CA GLY A 439 -7.20 -18.19 -0.23
C GLY A 439 -6.20 -17.19 -0.80
N MET A 440 -6.42 -15.88 -0.69
CA MET A 440 -5.49 -14.87 -1.18
C MET A 440 -4.11 -14.97 -0.49
N GLY A 441 -4.08 -15.25 0.82
CA GLY A 441 -2.84 -15.50 1.57
C GLY A 441 -2.08 -16.72 1.07
N ASP A 442 -2.79 -17.81 0.76
CA ASP A 442 -2.18 -19.05 0.23
C ASP A 442 -1.52 -18.81 -1.12
N VAL A 443 -2.20 -18.05 -2.00
CA VAL A 443 -1.65 -17.61 -3.30
C VAL A 443 -0.39 -16.78 -3.10
N LEU A 444 -0.41 -15.80 -2.19
CA LEU A 444 0.75 -14.97 -1.89
C LEU A 444 1.94 -15.81 -1.39
N SER A 445 1.69 -16.77 -0.51
CA SER A 445 2.73 -17.66 0.02
C SER A 445 3.41 -18.47 -1.10
N GLY A 446 2.63 -18.96 -2.06
CA GLY A 446 3.15 -19.65 -3.24
C GLY A 446 4.02 -18.72 -4.12
N ILE A 447 3.56 -17.49 -4.37
CA ILE A 447 4.30 -16.50 -5.17
C ILE A 447 5.65 -16.17 -4.52
N ILE A 448 5.66 -15.80 -3.25
CA ILE A 448 6.91 -15.45 -2.54
C ILE A 448 7.85 -16.66 -2.50
N GLY A 449 7.33 -17.86 -2.21
CA GLY A 449 8.10 -19.10 -2.23
C GLY A 449 8.79 -19.36 -3.58
N ALA A 450 8.07 -19.14 -4.68
CA ALA A 450 8.61 -19.26 -6.03
C ALA A 450 9.73 -18.26 -6.32
N LEU A 451 9.60 -17.01 -5.85
CA LEU A 451 10.62 -15.97 -6.04
C LEU A 451 11.87 -16.24 -5.19
N LEU A 452 11.72 -16.77 -3.98
CA LEU A 452 12.83 -17.28 -3.17
C LEU A 452 13.57 -18.39 -3.90
N GLY A 453 12.84 -19.32 -4.53
CA GLY A 453 13.42 -20.41 -5.35
C GLY A 453 14.18 -19.88 -6.57
N GLN A 454 13.76 -18.77 -7.13
CA GLN A 454 14.42 -18.07 -8.24
C GLN A 454 15.58 -17.17 -7.77
N LYS A 455 16.00 -17.32 -6.51
CA LYS A 455 17.18 -16.69 -5.90
C LYS A 455 17.07 -15.19 -5.62
N LEU A 456 15.87 -14.63 -5.56
CA LEU A 456 15.68 -13.31 -4.98
C LEU A 456 16.04 -13.37 -3.48
N THR A 457 16.56 -12.26 -2.95
CA THR A 457 16.73 -12.15 -1.50
C THR A 457 15.39 -12.29 -0.79
N PRO A 458 15.34 -12.69 0.48
CA PRO A 458 14.07 -12.78 1.20
C PRO A 458 13.25 -11.48 1.19
N TYR A 459 13.92 -10.34 1.29
CA TYR A 459 13.26 -9.03 1.22
C TYR A 459 12.72 -8.73 -0.18
N ASP A 460 13.52 -8.92 -1.22
CA ASP A 460 13.09 -8.69 -2.60
C ASP A 460 11.98 -9.65 -3.02
N ALA A 461 12.07 -10.93 -2.63
CA ALA A 461 11.03 -11.92 -2.90
C ALA A 461 9.71 -11.53 -2.23
N ALA A 462 9.76 -11.00 -1.00
CA ALA A 462 8.58 -10.51 -0.30
C ALA A 462 7.98 -9.28 -1.00
N CYS A 463 8.79 -8.28 -1.34
CA CYS A 463 8.32 -7.07 -2.03
C CYS A 463 7.77 -7.40 -3.42
N ALA A 464 8.53 -8.08 -4.26
CA ALA A 464 8.12 -8.46 -5.61
C ALA A 464 6.89 -9.38 -5.60
N GLY A 465 6.82 -10.32 -4.66
CA GLY A 465 5.68 -11.22 -4.49
C GLY A 465 4.40 -10.48 -4.12
N CYS A 466 4.46 -9.56 -3.17
CA CYS A 466 3.31 -8.72 -2.78
C CYS A 466 2.87 -7.80 -3.92
N VAL A 467 3.82 -7.20 -4.64
CA VAL A 467 3.51 -6.36 -5.81
C VAL A 467 2.86 -7.18 -6.92
N ALA A 468 3.42 -8.34 -7.27
CA ALA A 468 2.87 -9.20 -8.31
C ALA A 468 1.44 -9.70 -7.96
N HIS A 469 1.23 -10.08 -6.71
CA HIS A 469 -0.06 -10.50 -6.17
C HIS A 469 -1.11 -9.38 -6.27
N GLY A 470 -0.77 -8.17 -5.79
CA GLY A 470 -1.65 -7.01 -5.87
C GLY A 470 -1.93 -6.55 -7.29
N ALA A 471 -0.89 -6.47 -8.14
CA ALA A 471 -1.03 -6.07 -9.54
C ALA A 471 -1.89 -7.04 -10.35
N ALA A 472 -1.78 -8.35 -10.10
CA ALA A 472 -2.64 -9.35 -10.73
C ALA A 472 -4.13 -9.12 -10.37
N ALA A 473 -4.41 -8.80 -9.11
CA ALA A 473 -5.75 -8.46 -8.65
C ALA A 473 -6.25 -7.12 -9.23
N ASP A 474 -5.37 -6.13 -9.39
CA ASP A 474 -5.74 -4.82 -9.94
C ASP A 474 -6.16 -4.93 -11.42
N VAL A 475 -5.48 -5.77 -12.20
CA VAL A 475 -5.90 -6.07 -13.59
C VAL A 475 -7.30 -6.68 -13.63
N LEU A 476 -7.61 -7.60 -12.72
CA LEU A 476 -8.95 -8.21 -12.63
C LEU A 476 -10.00 -7.20 -12.18
N ALA A 477 -9.70 -6.40 -11.16
CA ALA A 477 -10.61 -5.38 -10.66
C ALA A 477 -10.94 -4.32 -11.72
N ALA A 478 -9.96 -3.90 -12.52
CA ALA A 478 -10.17 -2.97 -13.62
C ALA A 478 -11.10 -3.54 -14.71
N ARG A 479 -11.08 -4.86 -14.91
CA ARG A 479 -11.88 -5.53 -15.94
C ARG A 479 -13.27 -5.97 -15.45
N PHE A 480 -13.37 -6.49 -14.22
CA PHE A 480 -14.56 -7.16 -13.70
C PHE A 480 -15.13 -6.51 -12.43
N GLY A 481 -14.46 -5.52 -11.85
CA GLY A 481 -14.79 -4.96 -10.54
C GLY A 481 -14.22 -5.78 -9.39
N THR A 482 -14.44 -5.31 -8.16
CA THR A 482 -13.84 -5.89 -6.95
C THR A 482 -14.69 -6.97 -6.30
N ARG A 483 -16.01 -7.01 -6.57
CA ARG A 483 -16.90 -7.98 -5.93
C ARG A 483 -16.87 -9.31 -6.67
N GLY A 484 -16.72 -10.41 -5.93
CA GLY A 484 -16.75 -11.77 -6.48
C GLY A 484 -15.40 -12.27 -7.01
N MET A 485 -14.31 -11.54 -6.78
CA MET A 485 -12.95 -11.97 -7.10
C MET A 485 -12.54 -13.15 -6.21
N LEU A 486 -12.18 -14.25 -6.84
CA LEU A 486 -11.65 -15.44 -6.17
C LEU A 486 -10.12 -15.46 -6.24
N ALA A 487 -9.48 -16.08 -5.25
CA ALA A 487 -8.02 -16.21 -5.23
C ALA A 487 -7.48 -16.93 -6.49
N THR A 488 -8.20 -17.92 -7.01
CA THR A 488 -7.81 -18.65 -8.23
C THR A 488 -7.95 -17.85 -9.52
N ASP A 489 -8.73 -16.77 -9.53
CA ASP A 489 -8.84 -15.89 -10.70
C ASP A 489 -7.49 -15.20 -11.01
N LEU A 490 -6.68 -14.96 -9.97
CA LEU A 490 -5.36 -14.33 -10.09
C LEU A 490 -4.42 -15.16 -11.00
N PHE A 491 -4.61 -16.47 -11.10
CA PHE A 491 -3.75 -17.34 -11.93
C PHE A 491 -3.79 -16.96 -13.42
N THR A 492 -4.90 -16.40 -13.89
CA THR A 492 -5.05 -15.97 -15.29
C THR A 492 -4.19 -14.74 -15.63
N THR A 493 -3.96 -13.87 -14.65
CA THR A 493 -3.20 -12.62 -14.83
C THR A 493 -1.78 -12.72 -14.31
N LEU A 494 -1.54 -13.58 -13.32
CA LEU A 494 -0.26 -13.71 -12.64
C LEU A 494 0.89 -14.04 -13.59
N GLN A 495 0.68 -14.97 -14.53
CA GLN A 495 1.71 -15.35 -15.52
C GLN A 495 2.20 -14.15 -16.32
N ARG A 496 1.29 -13.23 -16.71
CA ARG A 496 1.66 -12.01 -17.39
C ARG A 496 2.39 -11.03 -16.48
N ILE A 497 1.90 -10.84 -15.29
CA ILE A 497 2.47 -9.89 -14.31
C ILE A 497 3.91 -10.24 -13.96
N VAL A 498 4.23 -11.53 -13.82
CA VAL A 498 5.61 -11.98 -13.52
C VAL A 498 6.54 -12.00 -14.74
N ASN A 499 6.06 -11.56 -15.90
CA ASN A 499 6.84 -11.35 -17.13
C ASN A 499 6.69 -9.89 -17.60
N PRO A 500 7.22 -8.92 -16.87
CA PRO A 500 7.00 -7.49 -17.14
C PRO A 500 7.60 -7.00 -18.46
N ASP A 501 8.56 -7.74 -19.02
CA ASP A 501 9.22 -7.38 -20.29
C ASP A 501 8.46 -7.85 -21.55
N VAL A 502 7.37 -8.60 -21.39
CA VAL A 502 6.57 -9.05 -22.53
C VAL A 502 5.74 -7.88 -23.07
N ILE A 503 6.10 -7.42 -24.28
CA ILE A 503 5.34 -6.41 -25.02
C ILE A 503 4.04 -7.05 -25.52
N ASP A 504 2.90 -6.35 -25.35
CA ASP A 504 1.62 -6.78 -25.90
C ASP A 504 1.64 -6.71 -27.44
N VAL A 505 1.91 -7.84 -28.06
CA VAL A 505 1.86 -7.98 -29.53
C VAL A 505 0.40 -8.00 -30.03
N TYR A 506 -0.58 -8.16 -29.12
CA TYR A 506 -2.00 -8.35 -29.48
C TYR A 506 -2.85 -7.08 -29.52
N HIS A 507 -2.29 -5.89 -29.25
CA HIS A 507 -3.06 -4.64 -29.32
C HIS A 507 -3.07 -3.96 -30.71
N ASP A 508 -2.35 -4.49 -31.70
CA ASP A 508 -2.22 -3.87 -33.04
C ASP A 508 -3.11 -4.48 -34.14
N GLU A 509 -3.81 -5.60 -33.85
CA GLU A 509 -4.65 -6.24 -34.88
C GLU A 509 -6.06 -5.66 -35.01
N SER A 510 -6.49 -4.74 -34.16
CA SER A 510 -7.82 -4.11 -34.24
C SER A 510 -7.84 -2.77 -35.00
N SER A 511 -6.69 -2.27 -35.45
CA SER A 511 -6.60 -1.01 -36.22
C SER A 511 -6.48 -1.18 -37.73
N ASN A 512 -6.40 -2.40 -38.25
CA ASN A 512 -6.20 -2.67 -39.71
C ASN A 512 -7.37 -3.34 -40.43
N SER A 513 -8.58 -3.34 -39.88
CA SER A 513 -9.78 -3.78 -40.60
C SER A 513 -10.79 -2.65 -40.81
N ALA A 514 -10.36 -1.55 -41.43
CA ALA A 514 -11.25 -0.56 -42.02
C ALA A 514 -10.53 0.08 -43.21
N THR A 515 -10.55 -0.63 -44.34
CA THR A 515 -10.48 -0.06 -45.68
C THR A 515 -11.64 -0.60 -46.48
#